data_61916decd38a52b8860c80d4c9fac0a5
#
_entry.id   61916decd38a52b8860c80d4c9fac0a5
#
_cell.length_a   1.000
_cell.length_b   1.000
_cell.length_c   1.000
_cell.angle_alpha   90.00
_cell.angle_beta   90.00
_cell.angle_gamma   90.00
#
_symmetry.space_group_name_H-M   'P 1'
#
loop_
_entity.id
_entity.type
_entity.pdbx_description
1 polymer ?
#
loop_
_entity_poly.entity_id
_entity_poly.type
_entity_poly.pdbx_seq_one_letter_code
_entity_poly.pdbx_strand_id
1 'polypeptide(L)'
;MNTNNVIKLKRKRIKKINPLWIIAGLLAAILIAVLVILVRGGAEGIAETGSVTVDVDYNAVIVRNEKVITSEAFDLADYFAEEGAWVEPDTKIMQIYRRGYSEEQAAALMRKHAEIYDEQLALLGETRDKTIRGYNESIALLEENIAEELMAGNSAEVRRQEAELLDALASRTDYLRENLQETETLRALYSQADALAEVVETQRHVLY
;
A
#
# COMPACT_ATOMS: atom_id res chain seq x y z
N MET A 1 -49.71 74.26 -53.94
CA MET A 1 -50.55 74.43 -52.77
C MET A 1 -49.87 73.79 -51.59
N ASN A 2 -49.30 74.62 -50.71
CA ASN A 2 -48.51 74.18 -49.56
C ASN A 2 -49.38 74.32 -48.32
N THR A 3 -49.65 73.30 -47.60
CA THR A 3 -50.26 73.34 -46.26
C THR A 3 -49.29 72.82 -45.21
N ASN A 4 -48.59 73.76 -44.57
CA ASN A 4 -47.73 73.48 -43.43
C ASN A 4 -48.58 73.12 -42.19
N ASN A 5 -48.55 71.85 -41.82
CA ASN A 5 -49.12 71.42 -40.54
C ASN A 5 -48.05 71.60 -39.40
N VAL A 6 -48.26 72.71 -38.65
CA VAL A 6 -47.44 72.99 -37.46
C VAL A 6 -48.06 72.24 -36.27
N ILE A 7 -47.45 71.19 -35.81
CA ILE A 7 -47.85 70.49 -34.59
C ILE A 7 -47.37 71.30 -33.36
N LYS A 8 -48.29 71.91 -32.62
CA LYS A 8 -48.05 72.60 -31.36
C LYS A 8 -47.88 71.57 -30.22
N LEU A 9 -46.62 71.31 -29.82
CA LEU A 9 -46.34 70.56 -28.63
C LEU A 9 -46.77 71.30 -27.35
N LYS A 10 -47.72 70.74 -26.63
CA LYS A 10 -48.23 71.23 -25.37
C LYS A 10 -47.19 70.95 -24.26
N ARG A 11 -46.44 71.94 -23.81
CA ARG A 11 -45.49 71.82 -22.67
C ARG A 11 -46.27 71.53 -21.41
N LYS A 12 -46.04 70.29 -20.89
CA LYS A 12 -46.57 69.88 -19.58
C LYS A 12 -45.85 70.68 -18.49
N ARG A 13 -46.53 71.52 -17.74
CA ARG A 13 -45.95 72.26 -16.60
C ARG A 13 -45.57 71.26 -15.52
N ILE A 14 -44.26 71.05 -15.30
CA ILE A 14 -43.74 70.27 -14.17
C ILE A 14 -44.07 71.09 -12.91
N LYS A 15 -44.87 70.52 -12.03
CA LYS A 15 -45.17 71.12 -10.72
C LYS A 15 -43.81 71.13 -9.96
N LYS A 16 -43.39 72.33 -9.52
CA LYS A 16 -42.23 72.50 -8.67
C LYS A 16 -42.48 71.75 -7.35
N ILE A 17 -41.84 70.65 -7.17
CA ILE A 17 -41.84 69.89 -5.92
C ILE A 17 -41.08 70.73 -4.91
N ASN A 18 -41.65 70.97 -3.78
CA ASN A 18 -41.07 71.80 -2.73
C ASN A 18 -39.84 71.00 -2.19
N PRO A 19 -38.59 71.51 -2.18
CA PRO A 19 -37.41 70.83 -1.80
C PRO A 19 -37.47 70.19 -0.40
N LEU A 20 -38.33 70.77 0.46
CA LEU A 20 -38.60 70.18 1.78
C LEU A 20 -39.17 68.76 1.73
N TRP A 21 -39.99 68.41 0.74
CA TRP A 21 -40.55 67.08 0.58
C TRP A 21 -39.52 66.07 0.11
N ILE A 22 -38.50 66.52 -0.65
CA ILE A 22 -37.38 65.67 -1.09
C ILE A 22 -36.49 65.34 0.11
N ILE A 23 -36.21 66.31 0.96
CA ILE A 23 -35.42 66.13 2.17
C ILE A 23 -36.15 65.20 3.16
N ALA A 24 -37.47 65.41 3.35
CA ALA A 24 -38.28 64.56 4.21
C ALA A 24 -38.35 63.11 3.72
N GLY A 25 -38.45 62.89 2.41
CA GLY A 25 -38.40 61.54 1.80
C GLY A 25 -37.06 60.84 1.97
N LEU A 26 -35.99 61.61 1.85
CA LEU A 26 -34.60 61.03 2.03
C LEU A 26 -34.36 60.69 3.50
N LEU A 27 -34.79 61.50 4.44
CA LEU A 27 -34.75 61.21 5.87
C LEU A 27 -35.54 59.94 6.24
N ALA A 28 -36.76 59.82 5.71
CA ALA A 28 -37.65 58.70 5.92
C ALA A 28 -36.96 57.36 5.34
N ALA A 29 -36.37 57.48 4.16
CA ALA A 29 -35.65 56.33 3.56
C ALA A 29 -34.43 55.87 4.38
N ILE A 30 -33.68 56.85 4.92
CA ILE A 30 -32.52 56.51 5.82
C ILE A 30 -33.04 55.86 7.10
N LEU A 31 -34.09 56.34 7.69
CA LEU A 31 -34.67 55.81 8.92
C LEU A 31 -35.22 54.42 8.74
N ILE A 32 -35.86 54.12 7.59
CA ILE A 32 -36.28 52.77 7.22
C ILE A 32 -35.07 51.85 7.00
N ALA A 33 -34.02 52.31 6.33
CA ALA A 33 -32.81 51.53 6.11
C ALA A 33 -32.13 51.16 7.44
N VAL A 34 -32.02 52.10 8.39
CA VAL A 34 -31.49 51.86 9.73
C VAL A 34 -32.34 50.84 10.49
N LEU A 35 -33.65 50.97 10.40
CA LEU A 35 -34.57 50.05 11.07
C LEU A 35 -34.48 48.62 10.50
N VAL A 36 -34.32 48.49 9.18
CA VAL A 36 -34.12 47.20 8.51
C VAL A 36 -32.78 46.58 8.94
N ILE A 37 -31.73 47.38 9.07
CA ILE A 37 -30.42 46.90 9.54
C ILE A 37 -30.50 46.46 11.01
N LEU A 38 -31.19 47.20 11.86
CA LEU A 38 -31.39 46.86 13.27
C LEU A 38 -32.24 45.58 13.45
N VAL A 39 -33.25 45.38 12.62
CA VAL A 39 -34.12 44.20 12.68
C VAL A 39 -33.42 42.94 12.05
N ARG A 40 -32.65 43.15 10.99
CA ARG A 40 -31.85 42.08 10.37
C ARG A 40 -30.50 41.83 11.02
N GLY A 41 -30.03 42.77 11.84
CA GLY A 41 -28.77 42.66 12.58
C GLY A 41 -28.85 41.81 13.84
N GLY A 42 -29.90 41.00 14.00
CA GLY A 42 -29.81 39.87 14.94
C GLY A 42 -28.69 38.95 14.47
N ALA A 43 -27.57 38.95 15.19
CA ALA A 43 -26.50 37.99 14.96
C ALA A 43 -27.09 36.59 15.04
N GLU A 44 -27.36 35.97 13.90
CA GLU A 44 -27.49 34.54 13.83
C GLU A 44 -26.12 34.01 14.24
N GLY A 45 -26.00 33.64 15.49
CA GLY A 45 -24.86 32.86 15.95
C GLY A 45 -24.91 31.56 15.20
N ILE A 46 -24.05 31.40 14.20
CA ILE A 46 -23.78 30.09 13.59
C ILE A 46 -23.23 29.26 14.73
N ALA A 47 -24.01 28.31 15.24
CA ALA A 47 -23.53 27.30 16.15
C ALA A 47 -22.57 26.43 15.34
N GLU A 48 -21.28 26.67 15.47
CA GLU A 48 -20.28 25.73 15.01
C GLU A 48 -20.43 24.43 15.83
N THR A 49 -20.62 23.33 15.14
CA THR A 49 -20.52 22.01 15.74
C THR A 49 -19.08 21.81 16.22
N GLY A 50 -18.81 22.18 17.45
CA GLY A 50 -17.57 21.87 18.14
C GLY A 50 -17.64 20.44 18.68
N SER A 51 -16.61 19.65 18.46
CA SER A 51 -16.41 18.40 19.19
C SER A 51 -15.96 18.75 20.62
N VAL A 52 -16.75 18.37 21.61
CA VAL A 52 -16.33 18.42 23.00
C VAL A 52 -15.54 17.14 23.28
N THR A 53 -14.22 17.24 23.33
CA THR A 53 -13.38 16.14 23.81
C THR A 53 -13.45 16.18 25.34
N VAL A 54 -14.09 15.20 25.91
CA VAL A 54 -14.07 14.99 27.35
C VAL A 54 -12.97 13.97 27.62
N ASP A 55 -11.86 14.43 28.13
CA ASP A 55 -10.80 13.55 28.64
C ASP A 55 -11.30 12.97 29.97
N VAL A 56 -11.62 11.69 29.96
CA VAL A 56 -12.01 10.95 31.14
C VAL A 56 -10.91 9.96 31.45
N ASP A 57 -10.23 10.17 32.57
CA ASP A 57 -9.23 9.24 33.07
C ASP A 57 -9.91 7.97 33.59
N TYR A 58 -9.72 6.87 32.90
CA TYR A 58 -10.15 5.55 33.34
C TYR A 58 -8.96 4.72 33.76
N ASN A 59 -9.02 4.14 34.95
CA ASN A 59 -8.13 3.06 35.32
C ASN A 59 -8.58 1.79 34.59
N ALA A 60 -7.96 1.46 33.47
CA ALA A 60 -8.23 0.25 32.70
C ALA A 60 -7.10 -0.75 32.95
N VAL A 61 -7.47 -2.01 33.21
CA VAL A 61 -6.55 -3.14 33.22
C VAL A 61 -6.62 -3.79 31.84
N ILE A 62 -5.52 -3.71 31.10
CA ILE A 62 -5.40 -4.39 29.82
C ILE A 62 -5.04 -5.85 30.11
N VAL A 63 -5.97 -6.77 29.87
CA VAL A 63 -5.70 -8.22 29.90
C VAL A 63 -5.26 -8.62 28.50
N ARG A 64 -3.98 -8.95 28.33
CA ARG A 64 -3.43 -9.47 27.08
C ARG A 64 -3.18 -10.96 27.23
N ASN A 65 -3.57 -11.72 26.22
CA ASN A 65 -3.11 -13.09 26.04
C ASN A 65 -1.92 -13.04 25.08
N GLU A 66 -0.73 -12.92 25.64
CA GLU A 66 0.49 -12.79 24.86
C GLU A 66 1.23 -14.12 24.79
N LYS A 67 1.59 -14.53 23.58
CA LYS A 67 2.53 -15.63 23.35
C LYS A 67 3.92 -15.00 23.13
N VAL A 68 4.80 -15.16 24.11
CA VAL A 68 6.19 -14.72 23.96
C VAL A 68 6.93 -15.80 23.17
N ILE A 69 7.47 -15.42 22.01
CA ILE A 69 8.33 -16.27 21.20
C ILE A 69 9.77 -15.86 21.50
N THR A 70 10.55 -16.81 22.01
CA THR A 70 11.97 -16.58 22.27
C THR A 70 12.77 -17.26 21.19
N SER A 71 13.76 -16.57 20.66
CA SER A 71 14.71 -17.12 19.70
C SER A 71 16.11 -17.11 20.28
N GLU A 72 16.98 -17.98 19.74
CA GLU A 72 18.41 -17.88 19.95
C GLU A 72 18.97 -16.58 19.34
N ALA A 73 20.21 -16.24 19.64
CA ALA A 73 20.85 -15.06 19.09
C ALA A 73 20.86 -15.10 17.56
N PHE A 74 20.40 -14.03 16.95
CA PHE A 74 20.38 -13.82 15.50
C PHE A 74 21.11 -12.50 15.17
N ASP A 75 21.60 -12.42 13.94
CA ASP A 75 22.29 -11.22 13.45
C ASP A 75 21.36 -10.32 12.66
N LEU A 76 20.32 -10.88 12.01
CA LEU A 76 19.40 -10.16 11.14
C LEU A 76 17.98 -10.70 11.30
N ALA A 77 16.99 -9.83 11.19
CA ALA A 77 15.58 -10.19 11.17
C ALA A 77 14.83 -9.34 10.13
N ASP A 78 14.01 -10.00 9.33
CA ASP A 78 13.09 -9.37 8.41
C ASP A 78 11.65 -9.56 8.94
N TYR A 79 10.90 -8.46 9.05
CA TYR A 79 9.52 -8.45 9.55
C TYR A 79 8.56 -8.42 8.38
N PHE A 80 7.59 -9.33 8.35
CA PHE A 80 6.55 -9.39 7.31
C PHE A 80 5.23 -8.76 7.77
N ALA A 81 5.04 -8.64 9.09
CA ALA A 81 3.89 -7.98 9.66
C ALA A 81 4.31 -6.69 10.37
N GLU A 82 3.54 -5.63 10.18
CA GLU A 82 3.73 -4.37 10.90
C GLU A 82 3.28 -4.51 12.36
N GLU A 83 3.85 -3.70 13.25
CA GLU A 83 3.45 -3.66 14.66
C GLU A 83 1.97 -3.28 14.79
N GLY A 84 1.20 -4.09 15.51
CA GLY A 84 -0.24 -3.90 15.67
C GLY A 84 -1.10 -4.38 14.50
N ALA A 85 -0.52 -4.95 13.45
CA ALA A 85 -1.27 -5.52 12.36
C ALA A 85 -2.03 -6.78 12.78
N TRP A 86 -3.21 -6.96 12.21
CA TRP A 86 -3.93 -8.22 12.31
C TRP A 86 -3.34 -9.23 11.34
N VAL A 87 -2.98 -10.41 11.83
CA VAL A 87 -2.46 -11.51 11.03
C VAL A 87 -3.36 -12.73 11.17
N GLU A 88 -3.52 -13.47 10.08
CA GLU A 88 -4.25 -14.74 10.09
C GLU A 88 -3.38 -15.85 10.71
N PRO A 89 -3.99 -16.95 11.20
CA PRO A 89 -3.24 -18.12 11.61
C PRO A 89 -2.31 -18.60 10.49
N ASP A 90 -1.12 -19.07 10.85
CA ASP A 90 -0.10 -19.59 9.94
C ASP A 90 0.50 -18.55 8.96
N THR A 91 0.26 -17.23 9.20
CA THR A 91 0.94 -16.18 8.47
C THR A 91 2.38 -16.05 8.95
N LYS A 92 3.32 -15.96 8.01
CA LYS A 92 4.72 -15.63 8.34
C LYS A 92 4.78 -14.22 8.95
N ILE A 93 5.27 -14.11 10.18
CA ILE A 93 5.36 -12.85 10.92
C ILE A 93 6.76 -12.27 10.79
N MET A 94 7.77 -13.10 10.92
CA MET A 94 9.16 -12.68 10.94
C MET A 94 10.06 -13.82 10.45
N GLN A 95 11.14 -13.47 9.79
CA GLN A 95 12.24 -14.39 9.47
C GLN A 95 13.50 -13.90 10.14
N ILE A 96 14.16 -14.78 10.86
CA ILE A 96 15.43 -14.49 11.51
C ILE A 96 16.55 -15.27 10.84
N TYR A 97 17.71 -14.64 10.78
CA TYR A 97 18.94 -15.23 10.26
C TYR A 97 19.92 -15.39 11.41
N ARG A 98 20.30 -16.60 11.67
CA ARG A 98 21.25 -16.93 12.73
C ARG A 98 22.65 -16.44 12.36
N ARG A 99 23.49 -16.32 13.36
CA ARG A 99 24.88 -15.95 13.16
C ARG A 99 25.57 -16.92 12.19
N GLY A 100 26.19 -16.35 11.15
CA GLY A 100 26.86 -17.11 10.10
C GLY A 100 26.01 -17.37 8.86
N TYR A 101 24.81 -16.79 8.77
CA TYR A 101 24.06 -16.78 7.51
C TYR A 101 24.93 -16.18 6.40
N SER A 102 25.00 -16.86 5.27
CA SER A 102 25.80 -16.46 4.12
C SER A 102 24.93 -16.37 2.88
N GLU A 103 24.76 -15.16 2.37
CA GLU A 103 24.10 -14.91 1.07
C GLU A 103 24.81 -15.69 -0.06
N GLU A 104 26.12 -15.90 0.06
CA GLU A 104 26.88 -16.69 -0.92
C GLU A 104 26.44 -18.16 -0.93
N GLN A 105 26.14 -18.74 0.23
CA GLN A 105 25.65 -20.12 0.33
C GLN A 105 24.24 -20.24 -0.23
N ALA A 106 23.36 -19.25 0.04
CA ALA A 106 22.04 -19.20 -0.56
C ALA A 106 22.12 -19.08 -2.10
N ALA A 107 22.98 -18.20 -2.61
CA ALA A 107 23.23 -18.09 -4.05
C ALA A 107 23.85 -19.36 -4.65
N ALA A 108 24.69 -20.07 -3.91
CA ALA A 108 25.24 -21.37 -4.35
C ALA A 108 24.13 -22.43 -4.46
N LEU A 109 23.19 -22.45 -3.50
CA LEU A 109 22.03 -23.34 -3.55
C LEU A 109 21.12 -23.01 -4.75
N MET A 110 20.83 -21.72 -5.03
CA MET A 110 20.08 -21.32 -6.22
C MET A 110 20.74 -21.81 -7.51
N ARG A 111 22.07 -21.60 -7.63
CA ARG A 111 22.81 -22.12 -8.80
C ARG A 111 22.72 -23.63 -8.91
N LYS A 112 22.76 -24.36 -7.79
CA LYS A 112 22.64 -25.82 -7.79
C LYS A 112 21.26 -26.28 -8.26
N HIS A 113 20.18 -25.60 -7.86
CA HIS A 113 18.84 -25.86 -8.38
C HIS A 113 18.74 -25.58 -9.89
N ALA A 114 19.43 -24.56 -10.40
CA ALA A 114 19.49 -24.31 -11.84
C ALA A 114 20.22 -25.45 -12.59
N GLU A 115 21.36 -25.90 -12.10
CA GLU A 115 22.07 -27.04 -12.69
C GLU A 115 21.23 -28.33 -12.69
N ILE A 116 20.52 -28.61 -11.61
CA ILE A 116 19.60 -29.74 -11.51
C ILE A 116 18.49 -29.61 -12.56
N TYR A 117 17.90 -28.41 -12.69
CA TYR A 117 16.81 -28.18 -13.65
C TYR A 117 17.27 -28.36 -15.09
N ASP A 118 18.46 -27.91 -15.44
CA ASP A 118 19.02 -28.11 -16.79
C ASP A 118 19.17 -29.59 -17.11
N GLU A 119 19.69 -30.42 -16.16
CA GLU A 119 19.79 -31.85 -16.31
C GLU A 119 18.43 -32.54 -16.39
N GLN A 120 17.45 -32.08 -15.57
CA GLN A 120 16.08 -32.57 -15.62
C GLN A 120 15.41 -32.29 -16.96
N LEU A 121 15.63 -31.09 -17.53
CA LEU A 121 15.11 -30.70 -18.85
C LEU A 121 15.73 -31.56 -19.96
N ALA A 122 17.00 -31.86 -19.87
CA ALA A 122 17.66 -32.71 -20.86
C ALA A 122 17.04 -34.12 -20.90
N LEU A 123 16.51 -34.60 -19.79
CA LEU A 123 15.83 -35.91 -19.71
C LEU A 123 14.35 -35.83 -20.13
N LEU A 124 13.68 -34.73 -19.83
CA LEU A 124 12.27 -34.55 -20.15
C LEU A 124 12.00 -34.25 -21.63
N GLY A 125 12.96 -33.62 -22.32
CA GLY A 125 12.73 -33.04 -23.63
C GLY A 125 11.74 -31.87 -23.59
N GLU A 126 10.95 -31.66 -24.65
CA GLU A 126 9.90 -30.63 -24.66
C GLU A 126 8.76 -31.02 -23.73
N THR A 127 8.71 -30.36 -22.55
CA THR A 127 7.60 -30.58 -21.62
C THR A 127 6.47 -29.59 -21.85
N ARG A 128 5.22 -30.10 -21.86
CA ARG A 128 3.99 -29.31 -21.86
C ARG A 128 3.31 -29.32 -20.49
N ASP A 129 4.00 -29.74 -19.47
CA ASP A 129 3.45 -29.81 -18.12
C ASP A 129 3.10 -28.40 -17.62
N LYS A 130 1.82 -28.24 -17.22
CA LYS A 130 1.31 -26.96 -16.70
C LYS A 130 1.91 -26.62 -15.36
N THR A 131 2.22 -27.61 -14.54
CA THR A 131 2.79 -27.43 -13.20
C THR A 131 4.20 -26.86 -13.31
N ILE A 132 5.03 -27.41 -14.19
CA ILE A 132 6.37 -26.92 -14.46
C ILE A 132 6.32 -25.49 -15.01
N ARG A 133 5.37 -25.23 -15.90
CA ARG A 133 5.16 -23.87 -16.42
C ARG A 133 4.81 -22.89 -15.31
N GLY A 134 3.91 -23.26 -14.40
CA GLY A 134 3.54 -22.45 -13.25
C GLY A 134 4.75 -22.12 -12.35
N TYR A 135 5.60 -23.10 -12.06
CA TYR A 135 6.85 -22.85 -11.32
C TYR A 135 7.77 -21.89 -12.08
N ASN A 136 7.95 -22.08 -13.37
CA ASN A 136 8.82 -21.20 -14.16
C ASN A 136 8.31 -19.77 -14.25
N GLU A 137 6.99 -19.58 -14.36
CA GLU A 137 6.35 -18.24 -14.34
C GLU A 137 6.55 -17.57 -12.97
N SER A 138 6.37 -18.31 -11.87
CA SER A 138 6.59 -17.78 -10.51
C SER A 138 8.05 -17.43 -10.26
N ILE A 139 8.98 -18.28 -10.69
CA ILE A 139 10.42 -18.04 -10.56
C ILE A 139 10.82 -16.79 -11.35
N ALA A 140 10.37 -16.66 -12.61
CA ALA A 140 10.69 -15.49 -13.44
C ALA A 140 10.16 -14.18 -12.83
N LEU A 141 8.95 -14.22 -12.26
CA LEU A 141 8.39 -13.06 -11.56
C LEU A 141 9.21 -12.67 -10.32
N LEU A 142 9.64 -13.65 -9.53
CA LEU A 142 10.47 -13.39 -8.36
C LEU A 142 11.85 -12.84 -8.74
N GLU A 143 12.47 -13.35 -9.80
CA GLU A 143 13.73 -12.82 -10.33
C GLU A 143 13.59 -11.36 -10.82
N GLU A 144 12.49 -11.01 -11.50
CA GLU A 144 12.19 -9.65 -11.93
C GLU A 144 12.01 -8.71 -10.73
N ASN A 145 11.21 -9.12 -9.74
CA ASN A 145 10.99 -8.35 -8.53
C ASN A 145 12.27 -8.12 -7.74
N ILE A 146 13.12 -9.16 -7.58
CA ILE A 146 14.42 -9.04 -6.91
C ILE A 146 15.29 -8.00 -7.62
N ALA A 147 15.29 -7.99 -8.95
CA ALA A 147 16.07 -7.03 -9.72
C ALA A 147 15.56 -5.59 -9.52
N GLU A 148 14.25 -5.39 -9.46
CA GLU A 148 13.63 -4.09 -9.19
C GLU A 148 13.96 -3.59 -7.77
N GLU A 149 13.80 -4.44 -6.76
CA GLU A 149 14.08 -4.10 -5.36
C GLU A 149 15.57 -3.85 -5.10
N LEU A 150 16.44 -4.56 -5.81
CA LEU A 150 17.87 -4.31 -5.77
C LEU A 150 18.22 -2.92 -6.32
N MET A 151 17.58 -2.50 -7.42
CA MET A 151 17.75 -1.15 -7.96
C MET A 151 17.18 -0.07 -7.04
N ALA A 152 16.10 -0.38 -6.32
CA ALA A 152 15.50 0.50 -5.33
C ALA A 152 16.33 0.60 -4.03
N GLY A 153 17.30 -0.29 -3.82
CA GLY A 153 18.14 -0.34 -2.61
C GLY A 153 17.42 -0.95 -1.40
N ASN A 154 16.34 -1.69 -1.61
CA ASN A 154 15.52 -2.29 -0.55
C ASN A 154 16.03 -3.69 -0.19
N SER A 155 17.13 -3.75 0.55
CA SER A 155 17.82 -5.01 0.87
C SER A 155 16.99 -6.00 1.70
N ALA A 156 16.05 -5.53 2.53
CA ALA A 156 15.17 -6.41 3.30
C ALA A 156 14.19 -7.14 2.38
N GLU A 157 13.60 -6.42 1.44
CA GLU A 157 12.68 -6.99 0.45
C GLU A 157 13.41 -7.95 -0.51
N VAL A 158 14.63 -7.61 -0.92
CA VAL A 158 15.48 -8.50 -1.72
C VAL A 158 15.68 -9.84 -1.01
N ARG A 159 16.09 -9.84 0.27
CA ARG A 159 16.28 -11.09 1.02
C ARG A 159 15.00 -11.89 1.19
N ARG A 160 13.86 -11.20 1.38
CA ARG A 160 12.57 -11.87 1.47
C ARG A 160 12.22 -12.59 0.18
N GLN A 161 12.39 -11.93 -0.95
CA GLN A 161 12.09 -12.50 -2.26
C GLN A 161 13.10 -13.57 -2.67
N GLU A 162 14.38 -13.45 -2.29
CA GLU A 162 15.37 -14.51 -2.45
C GLU A 162 15.00 -15.78 -1.68
N ALA A 163 14.44 -15.63 -0.48
CA ALA A 163 13.95 -16.78 0.29
C ALA A 163 12.75 -17.46 -0.40
N GLU A 164 11.80 -16.67 -0.93
CA GLU A 164 10.67 -17.19 -1.72
C GLU A 164 11.13 -17.85 -3.02
N LEU A 165 12.13 -17.28 -3.67
CA LEU A 165 12.76 -17.86 -4.88
C LEU A 165 13.38 -19.22 -4.57
N LEU A 166 14.13 -19.36 -3.48
CA LEU A 166 14.68 -20.64 -3.05
C LEU A 166 13.60 -21.68 -2.82
N ASP A 167 12.51 -21.32 -2.14
CA ASP A 167 11.38 -22.21 -1.88
C ASP A 167 10.69 -22.64 -3.19
N ALA A 168 10.56 -21.74 -4.17
CA ALA A 168 10.00 -22.05 -5.50
C ALA A 168 10.92 -22.97 -6.32
N LEU A 169 12.23 -22.73 -6.29
CA LEU A 169 13.23 -23.56 -6.95
C LEU A 169 13.28 -24.97 -6.36
N ALA A 170 13.24 -25.09 -5.03
CA ALA A 170 13.19 -26.36 -4.33
C ALA A 170 11.90 -27.13 -4.70
N SER A 171 10.75 -26.48 -4.64
CA SER A 171 9.46 -27.09 -4.99
C SER A 171 9.43 -27.61 -6.43
N ARG A 172 9.99 -26.86 -7.40
CA ARG A 172 10.13 -27.34 -8.79
C ARG A 172 11.04 -28.54 -8.89
N THR A 173 12.18 -28.50 -8.20
CA THR A 173 13.16 -29.60 -8.17
C THR A 173 12.54 -30.87 -7.61
N ASP A 174 11.80 -30.78 -6.50
CA ASP A 174 11.15 -31.91 -5.84
C ASP A 174 10.04 -32.49 -6.72
N TYR A 175 9.21 -31.64 -7.31
CA TYR A 175 8.17 -32.09 -8.26
C TYR A 175 8.77 -32.91 -9.42
N LEU A 176 9.88 -32.44 -9.98
CA LEU A 176 10.55 -33.14 -11.07
C LEU A 176 11.28 -34.40 -10.58
N ARG A 177 11.84 -34.39 -9.39
CA ARG A 177 12.48 -35.57 -8.76
C ARG A 177 11.49 -36.72 -8.55
N GLU A 178 10.24 -36.40 -8.18
CA GLU A 178 9.19 -37.40 -8.01
C GLU A 178 8.69 -37.98 -9.35
N ASN A 179 8.79 -37.22 -10.44
CA ASN A 179 8.22 -37.56 -11.74
C ASN A 179 9.24 -38.04 -12.79
N LEU A 180 10.53 -37.97 -12.46
CA LEU A 180 11.61 -38.37 -13.34
C LEU A 180 12.35 -39.60 -12.82
N GLN A 181 12.89 -40.39 -13.76
CA GLN A 181 13.82 -41.45 -13.41
C GLN A 181 15.16 -40.85 -13.01
N GLU A 182 15.59 -41.11 -11.79
CA GLU A 182 16.84 -40.60 -11.24
C GLU A 182 18.05 -41.22 -11.96
N THR A 183 18.90 -40.38 -12.53
CA THR A 183 20.20 -40.75 -13.09
C THR A 183 21.28 -40.60 -12.02
N GLU A 184 22.46 -41.21 -12.27
CA GLU A 184 23.61 -41.09 -11.35
C GLU A 184 24.06 -39.61 -11.21
N THR A 185 24.03 -38.85 -12.31
CA THR A 185 24.30 -37.41 -12.34
C THR A 185 23.33 -36.63 -11.47
N LEU A 186 22.02 -36.87 -11.65
CA LEU A 186 20.98 -36.20 -10.84
C LEU A 186 21.12 -36.55 -9.36
N ARG A 187 21.40 -37.80 -9.04
CA ARG A 187 21.62 -38.21 -7.65
C ARG A 187 22.76 -37.46 -6.99
N ALA A 188 23.87 -37.27 -7.70
CA ALA A 188 25.01 -36.51 -7.20
C ALA A 188 24.67 -35.03 -7.00
N LEU A 189 23.92 -34.41 -7.94
CA LEU A 189 23.47 -33.03 -7.85
C LEU A 189 22.48 -32.82 -6.69
N TYR A 190 21.49 -33.72 -6.54
CA TYR A 190 20.58 -33.68 -5.40
C TYR A 190 21.28 -33.76 -4.05
N SER A 191 22.22 -34.67 -3.91
CA SER A 191 23.02 -34.80 -2.67
C SER A 191 23.79 -33.53 -2.33
N GLN A 192 24.32 -32.83 -3.34
CA GLN A 192 24.97 -31.52 -3.14
C GLN A 192 23.99 -30.41 -2.78
N ALA A 193 22.80 -30.38 -3.42
CA ALA A 193 21.77 -29.43 -3.11
C ALA A 193 21.23 -29.66 -1.69
N ASP A 194 20.92 -30.91 -1.33
CA ASP A 194 20.42 -31.28 -0.01
C ASP A 194 21.39 -30.84 1.11
N ALA A 195 22.71 -31.05 0.89
CA ALA A 195 23.74 -30.61 1.84
C ALA A 195 23.84 -29.09 1.98
N LEU A 196 23.66 -28.33 0.88
CA LEU A 196 23.61 -26.86 0.92
C LEU A 196 22.31 -26.37 1.57
N ALA A 197 21.19 -27.00 1.26
CA ALA A 197 19.89 -26.69 1.84
C ALA A 197 19.90 -26.84 3.36
N GLU A 198 20.45 -27.93 3.88
CA GLU A 198 20.62 -28.17 5.32
C GLU A 198 21.37 -27.01 6.00
N VAL A 199 22.45 -26.51 5.38
CA VAL A 199 23.21 -25.38 5.91
C VAL A 199 22.38 -24.09 5.87
N VAL A 200 21.74 -23.79 4.75
CA VAL A 200 20.92 -22.55 4.60
C VAL A 200 19.71 -22.57 5.54
N GLU A 201 19.00 -23.70 5.64
CA GLU A 201 17.83 -23.84 6.50
C GLU A 201 18.18 -23.76 7.99
N THR A 202 19.31 -24.33 8.42
CA THR A 202 19.75 -24.22 9.82
C THR A 202 20.06 -22.78 10.22
N GLN A 203 20.42 -21.94 9.26
CA GLN A 203 20.73 -20.52 9.48
C GLN A 203 19.50 -19.62 9.33
N ARG A 204 18.43 -20.09 8.71
CA ARG A 204 17.17 -19.37 8.49
C ARG A 204 16.04 -19.98 9.32
N HIS A 205 15.37 -19.18 10.12
CA HIS A 205 14.22 -19.62 10.90
C HIS A 205 13.03 -18.69 10.68
N VAL A 206 11.91 -19.26 10.29
CA VAL A 206 10.66 -18.53 10.05
C VAL A 206 9.76 -18.66 11.27
N LEU A 207 9.17 -17.55 11.72
CA LEU A 207 8.19 -17.47 12.79
C LEU A 207 6.81 -17.18 12.21
N TYR A 208 5.83 -17.97 12.64
CA TYR A 208 4.43 -17.89 12.23
C TYR A 208 3.54 -17.39 13.36
#